data_59ac443a326464471fa5c45807f378dd
#
_entry.id   59ac443a326464471fa5c45807f378dd
#
_cell.length_a   1.000
_cell.length_b   1.000
_cell.length_c   1.000
_cell.angle_alpha   90.00
_cell.angle_beta   90.00
_cell.angle_gamma   90.00
#
_symmetry.space_group_name_H-M   'P 1'
#
loop_
_entity.id
_entity.type
_entity.pdbx_description
1 polymer ?
#
loop_
_entity_poly.entity_id
_entity_poly.type
_entity_poly.pdbx_seq_one_letter_code
_entity_poly.pdbx_strand_id
1 'polypeptide(L)'
;MLRKLLKHEFRATGRIMLPLFGILLLVSVGANFSSRGMLNSDSSLLRTLGTIFIMLFIVGIFAVGIISFVLMINRFYKNLLQDEGYVMMTLPVCVHQQIWSKLIVSTIWFAATVVVIGLSCCIMAFDIRFVGDLWHGFLNLLDYAVRINHLDLVANGAAFAVELLLLCVLGSFGLCLRFYSAMSIGFSFPNHKGLLSVAFYIATGIALQILGGLGMALVNDSWFHRRLLGWEPNVSVVAGMHLGMWFLIVLELIYCAVFYFLTVYFLQKHLNLE
;
A
#
# COMPACT_ATOMS: atom_id res chain seq x y z
N MET A 1 4.09 -15.88 21.35
CA MET A 1 5.18 -15.94 20.36
C MET A 1 5.08 -14.79 19.36
N LEU A 2 3.94 -14.54 18.71
CA LEU A 2 3.74 -13.49 17.68
C LEU A 2 4.22 -12.11 18.11
N ARG A 3 3.93 -11.65 19.34
CA ARG A 3 4.38 -10.34 19.85
C ARG A 3 5.90 -10.17 19.87
N LYS A 4 6.65 -11.24 20.16
CA LYS A 4 8.12 -11.21 20.14
C LYS A 4 8.64 -11.09 18.70
N LEU A 5 8.04 -11.82 17.76
CA LEU A 5 8.36 -11.73 16.33
C LEU A 5 8.11 -10.32 15.79
N LEU A 6 6.92 -9.77 16.05
CA LEU A 6 6.57 -8.39 15.66
C LEU A 6 7.60 -7.38 16.18
N LYS A 7 7.98 -7.46 17.48
CA LYS A 7 8.96 -6.55 18.06
C LYS A 7 10.32 -6.62 17.35
N HIS A 8 10.78 -7.83 17.03
CA HIS A 8 12.04 -8.04 16.31
C HIS A 8 11.98 -7.48 14.88
N GLU A 9 10.92 -7.76 14.13
CA GLU A 9 10.71 -7.25 12.78
C GLU A 9 10.64 -5.71 12.77
N PHE A 10 9.85 -5.10 13.65
CA PHE A 10 9.79 -3.63 13.76
C PHE A 10 11.15 -3.00 14.08
N ARG A 11 11.90 -3.58 15.01
CA ARG A 11 13.21 -3.04 15.39
C ARG A 11 14.23 -3.14 14.26
N ALA A 12 14.16 -4.21 13.49
CA ALA A 12 15.07 -4.45 12.39
C ALA A 12 14.76 -3.55 11.18
N THR A 13 13.48 -3.39 10.82
CA THR A 13 13.05 -2.52 9.71
C THR A 13 13.11 -1.04 10.08
N GLY A 14 12.78 -0.69 11.32
CA GLY A 14 12.79 0.69 11.81
C GLY A 14 14.14 1.37 11.74
N ARG A 15 15.24 0.62 11.88
CA ARG A 15 16.60 1.17 11.74
C ARG A 15 16.88 1.75 10.36
N ILE A 16 16.19 1.28 9.32
CA ILE A 16 16.37 1.75 7.94
C ILE A 16 15.26 2.76 7.59
N MET A 17 14.01 2.46 7.98
CA MET A 17 12.86 3.27 7.62
C MET A 17 12.86 4.65 8.32
N LEU A 18 13.22 4.71 9.60
CA LEU A 18 13.20 5.98 10.36
C LEU A 18 14.20 7.02 9.81
N PRO A 19 15.48 6.69 9.54
CA PRO A 19 16.37 7.65 8.90
C PRO A 19 15.90 8.08 7.51
N LEU A 20 15.35 7.14 6.72
CA LEU A 20 14.82 7.42 5.39
C LEU A 20 13.67 8.44 5.43
N PHE A 21 12.74 8.29 6.37
CA PHE A 21 11.67 9.23 6.61
C PHE A 21 12.19 10.60 7.07
N GLY A 22 13.19 10.60 7.98
CA GLY A 22 13.84 11.84 8.42
C GLY A 22 14.48 12.62 7.27
N ILE A 23 15.18 11.94 6.37
CA ILE A 23 15.80 12.56 5.18
C ILE A 23 14.71 13.16 4.27
N LEU A 24 13.61 12.45 4.01
CA LEU A 24 12.52 12.96 3.17
C LEU A 24 11.91 14.23 3.77
N LEU A 25 11.65 14.24 5.07
CA LEU A 25 11.12 15.43 5.77
C LEU A 25 12.09 16.62 5.73
N LEU A 26 13.40 16.38 5.89
CA LEU A 26 14.40 17.44 5.74
C LEU A 26 14.44 18.00 4.32
N VAL A 27 14.41 17.13 3.31
CA VAL A 27 14.40 17.55 1.91
C VAL A 27 13.13 18.33 1.58
N SER A 28 11.98 17.97 2.17
CA SER A 28 10.72 18.71 1.97
C SER A 28 10.78 20.15 2.52
N VAL A 29 11.47 20.37 3.63
CA VAL A 29 11.74 21.71 4.15
C VAL A 29 12.62 22.52 3.19
N GLY A 30 13.69 21.90 2.67
CA GLY A 30 14.54 22.52 1.65
C GLY A 30 13.79 22.87 0.38
N ALA A 31 12.88 22.00 -0.08
CA ALA A 31 12.03 22.24 -1.24
C ALA A 31 11.03 23.39 -1.01
N ASN A 32 10.46 23.52 0.18
CA ASN A 32 9.60 24.64 0.56
C ASN A 32 10.36 25.98 0.50
N PHE A 33 11.54 26.04 1.12
CA PHE A 33 12.40 27.23 1.10
C PHE A 33 12.79 27.62 -0.34
N SER A 34 13.07 26.62 -1.15
CA SER A 34 13.44 26.78 -2.55
C SER A 34 12.31 27.34 -3.40
N SER A 35 11.09 26.80 -3.26
CA SER A 35 9.93 27.23 -4.04
C SER A 35 9.54 28.69 -3.76
N ARG A 36 9.84 29.22 -2.58
CA ARG A 36 9.46 30.57 -2.18
C ARG A 36 10.53 31.62 -2.41
N GLY A 37 11.77 31.30 -2.12
CA GLY A 37 12.87 32.28 -2.15
C GLY A 37 13.79 32.11 -3.33
N MET A 38 14.29 30.90 -3.57
CA MET A 38 15.35 30.67 -4.56
C MET A 38 14.87 30.76 -6.00
N LEU A 39 13.67 30.26 -6.32
CA LEU A 39 13.15 30.27 -7.69
C LEU A 39 12.80 31.68 -8.18
N ASN A 40 12.43 32.58 -7.28
CA ASN A 40 12.07 33.97 -7.60
C ASN A 40 13.25 34.94 -7.50
N SER A 41 14.46 34.43 -7.26
CA SER A 41 15.69 35.24 -7.18
C SER A 41 16.20 35.64 -8.57
N ASP A 42 16.75 36.83 -8.69
CA ASP A 42 17.42 37.32 -9.90
C ASP A 42 18.76 36.58 -10.17
N SER A 43 19.32 35.92 -9.17
CA SER A 43 20.55 35.15 -9.28
C SER A 43 20.30 33.80 -9.95
N SER A 44 20.99 33.55 -11.07
CA SER A 44 20.89 32.27 -11.78
C SER A 44 21.35 31.06 -10.94
N LEU A 45 22.34 31.25 -10.06
CA LEU A 45 22.83 30.22 -9.14
C LEU A 45 21.76 29.81 -8.12
N LEU A 46 21.07 30.79 -7.51
CA LEU A 46 20.02 30.50 -6.53
C LEU A 46 18.84 29.79 -7.19
N ARG A 47 18.46 30.19 -8.40
CA ARG A 47 17.41 29.52 -9.17
C ARG A 47 17.76 28.07 -9.50
N THR A 48 19.00 27.82 -9.93
CA THR A 48 19.47 26.46 -10.22
C THR A 48 19.46 25.58 -8.97
N LEU A 49 19.99 26.07 -7.85
CA LEU A 49 19.94 25.38 -6.56
C LEU A 49 18.50 25.07 -6.14
N GLY A 50 17.59 26.04 -6.32
CA GLY A 50 16.19 25.88 -6.05
C GLY A 50 15.54 24.74 -6.84
N THR A 51 15.82 24.68 -8.13
CA THR A 51 15.34 23.60 -9.00
C THR A 51 15.87 22.23 -8.56
N ILE A 52 17.12 22.16 -8.13
CA ILE A 52 17.74 20.92 -7.63
C ILE A 52 17.02 20.42 -6.38
N PHE A 53 16.70 21.28 -5.41
CA PHE A 53 15.97 20.88 -4.21
C PHE A 53 14.59 20.31 -4.51
N ILE A 54 13.84 20.92 -5.44
CA ILE A 54 12.53 20.40 -5.85
C ILE A 54 12.67 19.05 -6.56
N MET A 55 13.67 18.91 -7.44
CA MET A 55 13.94 17.62 -8.10
C MET A 55 14.30 16.54 -7.08
N LEU A 56 15.16 16.84 -6.10
CA LEU A 56 15.53 15.93 -5.02
C LEU A 56 14.31 15.51 -4.19
N PHE A 57 13.39 16.43 -3.96
CA PHE A 57 12.14 16.13 -3.24
C PHE A 57 11.27 15.14 -4.02
N ILE A 58 11.05 15.38 -5.32
CA ILE A 58 10.26 14.48 -6.16
C ILE A 58 10.90 13.09 -6.23
N VAL A 59 12.20 13.03 -6.50
CA VAL A 59 12.95 11.76 -6.53
C VAL A 59 12.92 11.09 -5.16
N GLY A 60 13.01 11.86 -4.08
CA GLY A 60 12.94 11.38 -2.70
C GLY A 60 11.61 10.67 -2.38
N ILE A 61 10.48 11.20 -2.82
CA ILE A 61 9.16 10.55 -2.64
C ILE A 61 9.15 9.18 -3.32
N PHE A 62 9.55 9.10 -4.58
CA PHE A 62 9.61 7.82 -5.31
C PHE A 62 10.61 6.85 -4.68
N ALA A 63 11.79 7.34 -4.29
CA ALA A 63 12.82 6.53 -3.65
C ALA A 63 12.33 5.92 -2.33
N VAL A 64 11.68 6.71 -1.47
CA VAL A 64 11.13 6.24 -0.20
C VAL A 64 10.07 5.17 -0.43
N GLY A 65 9.16 5.36 -1.40
CA GLY A 65 8.15 4.37 -1.75
C GLY A 65 8.76 3.05 -2.23
N ILE A 66 9.69 3.12 -3.16
CA ILE A 66 10.36 1.93 -3.72
C ILE A 66 11.19 1.21 -2.65
N ILE A 67 11.98 1.94 -1.86
CA ILE A 67 12.82 1.35 -0.81
C ILE A 67 11.96 0.69 0.25
N SER A 68 10.86 1.33 0.68
CA SER A 68 9.90 0.74 1.63
C SER A 68 9.38 -0.60 1.11
N PHE A 69 8.97 -0.64 -0.15
CA PHE A 69 8.45 -1.84 -0.80
C PHE A 69 9.51 -2.95 -0.91
N VAL A 70 10.69 -2.61 -1.42
CA VAL A 70 11.81 -3.58 -1.58
C VAL A 70 12.26 -4.13 -0.23
N LEU A 71 12.29 -3.31 0.82
CA LEU A 71 12.64 -3.77 2.17
C LEU A 71 11.66 -4.80 2.69
N MET A 72 10.35 -4.62 2.48
CA MET A 72 9.35 -5.57 2.96
C MET A 72 9.46 -6.93 2.26
N ILE A 73 9.69 -6.91 0.94
CA ILE A 73 9.91 -8.15 0.16
C ILE A 73 11.22 -8.83 0.57
N ASN A 74 12.30 -8.06 0.71
CA ASN A 74 13.62 -8.59 1.06
C ASN A 74 13.63 -9.22 2.46
N ARG A 75 12.83 -8.71 3.39
CA ARG A 75 12.64 -9.32 4.71
C ARG A 75 12.01 -10.71 4.64
N PHE A 76 11.00 -10.89 3.80
CA PHE A 76 10.42 -12.21 3.58
C PHE A 76 11.45 -13.14 2.94
N TYR A 77 12.14 -12.67 1.92
CA TYR A 77 13.14 -13.42 1.18
C TYR A 77 14.28 -13.92 2.06
N LYS A 78 14.95 -13.00 2.79
CA LYS A 78 16.10 -13.35 3.64
C LYS A 78 15.73 -14.24 4.80
N ASN A 79 14.62 -13.98 5.47
CA ASN A 79 14.28 -14.66 6.70
C ASN A 79 13.61 -16.03 6.48
N LEU A 80 13.02 -16.30 5.32
CA LEU A 80 12.27 -17.55 5.10
C LEU A 80 12.83 -18.41 3.96
N LEU A 81 13.55 -17.80 3.01
CA LEU A 81 13.97 -18.48 1.78
C LEU A 81 15.48 -18.57 1.62
N GLN A 82 16.27 -17.87 2.45
CA GLN A 82 17.73 -17.95 2.50
C GLN A 82 18.22 -18.66 3.77
N ASP A 83 19.50 -18.54 4.08
CA ASP A 83 20.22 -19.20 5.17
C ASP A 83 19.54 -19.03 6.54
N GLU A 84 18.93 -17.87 6.79
CA GLU A 84 18.12 -17.65 8.00
C GLU A 84 16.86 -18.51 8.06
N GLY A 85 16.37 -19.01 6.91
CA GLY A 85 15.20 -19.85 6.80
C GLY A 85 15.34 -21.17 7.55
N TYR A 86 16.53 -21.79 7.56
CA TYR A 86 16.80 -23.00 8.36
C TYR A 86 16.57 -22.73 9.85
N VAL A 87 17.10 -21.63 10.37
CA VAL A 87 16.95 -21.26 11.78
C VAL A 87 15.50 -20.91 12.10
N MET A 88 14.82 -20.21 11.18
CA MET A 88 13.42 -19.80 11.37
C MET A 88 12.46 -21.00 11.35
N MET A 89 12.75 -22.04 10.56
CA MET A 89 11.92 -23.25 10.49
C MET A 89 12.16 -24.20 11.69
N THR A 90 13.31 -24.11 12.38
CA THR A 90 13.59 -24.88 13.61
C THR A 90 13.01 -24.22 14.87
N LEU A 91 12.58 -22.96 14.79
CA LEU A 91 11.90 -22.32 15.90
C LEU A 91 10.53 -22.97 16.17
N PRO A 92 10.11 -23.12 17.45
CA PRO A 92 8.81 -23.67 17.80
C PRO A 92 7.67 -22.65 17.52
N VAL A 93 7.58 -22.18 16.27
CA VAL A 93 6.62 -21.16 15.82
C VAL A 93 5.97 -21.66 14.53
N CYS A 94 4.64 -21.65 14.46
CA CYS A 94 3.92 -22.04 13.27
C CYS A 94 4.22 -21.07 12.10
N VAL A 95 4.31 -21.63 10.87
CA VAL A 95 4.51 -20.86 9.62
C VAL A 95 3.49 -19.73 9.46
N HIS A 96 2.25 -19.97 9.88
CA HIS A 96 1.19 -18.94 9.90
C HIS A 96 1.58 -17.70 10.72
N GLN A 97 2.18 -17.88 11.89
CA GLN A 97 2.59 -16.75 12.74
C GLN A 97 3.75 -15.97 12.13
N GLN A 98 4.63 -16.65 11.41
CA GLN A 98 5.73 -16.00 10.68
C GLN A 98 5.21 -15.14 9.53
N ILE A 99 4.31 -15.65 8.70
CA ILE A 99 3.71 -14.90 7.59
C ILE A 99 2.91 -13.70 8.13
N TRP A 100 2.05 -13.91 9.13
CA TRP A 100 1.27 -12.83 9.73
C TRP A 100 2.14 -11.74 10.35
N SER A 101 3.25 -12.09 11.01
CA SER A 101 4.13 -11.08 11.57
C SER A 101 4.71 -10.16 10.50
N LYS A 102 5.08 -10.71 9.34
CA LYS A 102 5.61 -9.94 8.21
C LYS A 102 4.54 -9.08 7.53
N LEU A 103 3.34 -9.63 7.32
CA LEU A 103 2.21 -8.89 6.75
C LEU A 103 1.82 -7.68 7.60
N ILE A 104 1.66 -7.87 8.90
CA ILE A 104 1.28 -6.79 9.82
C ILE A 104 2.36 -5.70 9.82
N VAL A 105 3.63 -6.07 9.93
CA VAL A 105 4.74 -5.09 9.92
C VAL A 105 4.81 -4.35 8.59
N SER A 106 4.66 -5.05 7.47
CA SER A 106 4.64 -4.43 6.12
C SER A 106 3.53 -3.41 5.98
N THR A 107 2.30 -3.76 6.39
CA THR A 107 1.15 -2.86 6.32
C THR A 107 1.34 -1.61 7.16
N ILE A 108 1.87 -1.76 8.38
CA ILE A 108 2.12 -0.60 9.25
C ILE A 108 3.19 0.31 8.62
N TRP A 109 4.25 -0.24 8.04
CA TRP A 109 5.26 0.56 7.37
C TRP A 109 4.74 1.20 6.07
N PHE A 110 3.89 0.54 5.30
CA PHE A 110 3.25 1.15 4.14
C PHE A 110 2.33 2.31 4.56
N ALA A 111 1.52 2.11 5.60
CA ALA A 111 0.70 3.19 6.15
C ALA A 111 1.57 4.37 6.65
N ALA A 112 2.66 4.09 7.37
CA ALA A 112 3.61 5.10 7.82
C ALA A 112 4.27 5.83 6.64
N THR A 113 4.63 5.11 5.57
CA THR A 113 5.19 5.71 4.35
C THR A 113 4.20 6.68 3.70
N VAL A 114 2.94 6.29 3.55
CA VAL A 114 1.90 7.17 3.00
C VAL A 114 1.71 8.42 3.86
N VAL A 115 1.66 8.25 5.18
CA VAL A 115 1.55 9.38 6.12
C VAL A 115 2.75 10.32 6.01
N VAL A 116 3.97 9.80 5.98
CA VAL A 116 5.20 10.61 5.87
C VAL A 116 5.27 11.32 4.52
N ILE A 117 4.90 10.67 3.42
CA ILE A 117 4.82 11.31 2.11
C ILE A 117 3.77 12.45 2.14
N GLY A 118 2.59 12.20 2.70
CA GLY A 118 1.56 13.22 2.87
C GLY A 118 2.05 14.41 3.69
N LEU A 119 2.69 14.16 4.84
CA LEU A 119 3.29 15.20 5.67
C LEU A 119 4.38 15.98 4.93
N SER A 120 5.24 15.30 4.16
CA SER A 120 6.29 15.95 3.38
C SER A 120 5.72 16.83 2.27
N CYS A 121 4.62 16.42 1.62
CA CYS A 121 3.89 17.24 0.67
C CYS A 121 3.24 18.47 1.34
N CYS A 122 2.65 18.28 2.52
CA CYS A 122 2.11 19.39 3.31
C CYS A 122 3.22 20.38 3.71
N ILE A 123 4.38 19.91 4.15
CA ILE A 123 5.52 20.78 4.48
C ILE A 123 6.00 21.53 3.25
N MET A 124 6.11 20.88 2.09
CA MET A 124 6.53 21.53 0.85
C MET A 124 5.52 22.60 0.40
N ALA A 125 4.23 22.32 0.51
CA ALA A 125 3.15 23.26 0.17
C ALA A 125 2.84 24.27 1.29
N PHE A 126 3.47 24.14 2.47
CA PHE A 126 3.14 24.93 3.66
C PHE A 126 3.30 26.43 3.37
N ASP A 127 2.18 27.13 3.28
CA ASP A 127 2.08 28.59 3.32
C ASP A 127 1.17 29.00 4.48
N ILE A 128 1.46 30.12 5.10
CA ILE A 128 0.61 30.66 6.17
C ILE A 128 -0.82 30.87 5.65
N ARG A 129 -0.97 31.27 4.38
CA ARG A 129 -2.27 31.39 3.71
C ARG A 129 -2.95 30.04 3.49
N PHE A 130 -2.20 29.03 3.04
CA PHE A 130 -2.71 27.67 2.80
C PHE A 130 -3.29 27.03 4.07
N VAL A 131 -2.65 27.23 5.22
CA VAL A 131 -3.17 26.74 6.52
C VAL A 131 -4.49 27.45 6.87
N GLY A 132 -4.57 28.76 6.61
CA GLY A 132 -5.81 29.53 6.77
C GLY A 132 -6.92 29.01 5.85
N ASP A 133 -6.62 28.80 4.59
CA ASP A 133 -7.58 28.30 3.59
C ASP A 133 -8.05 26.87 3.91
N LEU A 134 -7.14 25.98 4.33
CA LEU A 134 -7.50 24.64 4.81
C LEU A 134 -8.40 24.69 6.05
N TRP A 135 -8.06 25.55 7.01
CA TRP A 135 -8.86 25.71 8.23
C TRP A 135 -10.26 26.26 7.92
N HIS A 136 -10.34 27.30 7.09
CA HIS A 136 -11.61 27.83 6.63
C HIS A 136 -12.38 26.83 5.77
N GLY A 137 -11.71 26.08 4.91
CA GLY A 137 -12.33 24.98 4.15
C GLY A 137 -12.91 23.89 5.04
N PHE A 138 -12.16 23.47 6.08
CA PHE A 138 -12.63 22.51 7.07
C PHE A 138 -13.82 23.04 7.88
N LEU A 139 -13.76 24.29 8.35
CA LEU A 139 -14.88 24.92 9.06
C LEU A 139 -16.11 25.06 8.17
N ASN A 140 -15.93 25.42 6.90
CA ASN A 140 -17.02 25.51 5.93
C ASN A 140 -17.65 24.13 5.67
N LEU A 141 -16.86 23.07 5.58
CA LEU A 141 -17.36 21.69 5.46
C LEU A 141 -18.16 21.27 6.70
N LEU A 142 -17.67 21.60 7.90
CA LEU A 142 -18.40 21.32 9.15
C LEU A 142 -19.70 22.12 9.21
N ASP A 143 -19.66 23.41 8.90
CA ASP A 143 -20.85 24.27 8.90
C ASP A 143 -21.86 23.81 7.85
N TYR A 144 -21.40 23.40 6.67
CA TYR A 144 -22.22 22.79 5.63
C TYR A 144 -22.87 21.50 6.11
N ALA A 145 -22.10 20.59 6.74
CA ALA A 145 -22.60 19.35 7.31
C ALA A 145 -23.63 19.56 8.42
N VAL A 146 -23.44 20.57 9.26
CA VAL A 146 -24.34 20.93 10.37
C VAL A 146 -25.61 21.64 9.89
N ARG A 147 -25.49 22.62 8.97
CA ARG A 147 -26.62 23.42 8.49
C ARG A 147 -27.63 22.63 7.66
N ILE A 148 -27.18 21.64 6.88
CA ILE A 148 -28.06 20.91 5.96
C ILE A 148 -28.84 19.81 6.68
N ASN A 149 -28.57 19.58 7.98
CA ASN A 149 -29.21 18.50 8.78
C ASN A 149 -29.10 17.11 8.11
N HIS A 150 -28.10 16.93 7.23
CA HIS A 150 -27.79 15.67 6.57
C HIS A 150 -26.77 14.89 7.40
N LEU A 151 -27.23 14.40 8.58
CA LEU A 151 -26.54 13.35 9.31
C LEU A 151 -26.16 12.19 8.35
N ASP A 152 -27.01 11.95 7.35
CA ASP A 152 -26.79 10.94 6.32
C ASP A 152 -25.56 11.23 5.45
N LEU A 153 -25.25 12.49 5.14
CA LEU A 153 -24.05 12.83 4.33
C LEU A 153 -22.76 12.58 5.11
N VAL A 154 -22.74 12.95 6.40
CA VAL A 154 -21.58 12.72 7.28
C VAL A 154 -21.42 11.23 7.57
N ALA A 155 -22.51 10.53 7.82
CA ALA A 155 -22.51 9.09 8.07
C ALA A 155 -22.02 8.30 6.83
N ASN A 156 -22.51 8.63 5.64
CA ASN A 156 -22.07 8.01 4.39
C ASN A 156 -20.60 8.35 4.08
N GLY A 157 -20.17 9.59 4.31
CA GLY A 157 -18.77 9.98 4.16
C GLY A 157 -17.83 9.23 5.11
N ALA A 158 -18.23 9.07 6.36
CA ALA A 158 -17.47 8.29 7.34
C ALA A 158 -17.44 6.79 6.99
N ALA A 159 -18.56 6.23 6.54
CA ALA A 159 -18.65 4.86 6.08
C ALA A 159 -17.71 4.62 4.87
N PHE A 160 -17.73 5.52 3.89
CA PHE A 160 -16.86 5.46 2.72
C PHE A 160 -15.37 5.55 3.08
N ALA A 161 -15.02 6.40 4.06
CA ALA A 161 -13.65 6.49 4.57
C ALA A 161 -13.18 5.18 5.23
N VAL A 162 -14.05 4.51 5.99
CA VAL A 162 -13.77 3.20 6.59
C VAL A 162 -13.62 2.12 5.53
N GLU A 163 -14.50 2.08 4.53
CA GLU A 163 -14.41 1.15 3.39
C GLU A 163 -13.10 1.34 2.61
N LEU A 164 -12.73 2.59 2.34
CA LEU A 164 -11.47 2.93 1.66
C LEU A 164 -10.25 2.48 2.50
N LEU A 165 -10.28 2.71 3.80
CA LEU A 165 -9.21 2.29 4.71
C LEU A 165 -9.08 0.76 4.72
N LEU A 166 -10.19 0.03 4.78
CA LEU A 166 -10.20 -1.43 4.68
C LEU A 166 -9.61 -1.90 3.35
N LEU A 167 -9.99 -1.27 2.24
CA LEU A 167 -9.46 -1.59 0.92
C LEU A 167 -7.94 -1.34 0.84
N CYS A 168 -7.46 -0.25 1.41
CA CYS A 168 -6.01 0.05 1.47
C CYS A 168 -5.24 -0.98 2.29
N VAL A 169 -5.78 -1.41 3.44
CA VAL A 169 -5.16 -2.44 4.28
C VAL A 169 -5.14 -3.79 3.55
N LEU A 170 -6.25 -4.22 2.97
CA LEU A 170 -6.34 -5.47 2.21
C LEU A 170 -5.45 -5.43 0.98
N GLY A 171 -5.44 -4.33 0.23
CA GLY A 171 -4.57 -4.16 -0.93
C GLY A 171 -3.08 -4.25 -0.57
N SER A 172 -2.67 -3.71 0.58
CA SER A 172 -1.30 -3.89 1.07
C SER A 172 -0.97 -5.35 1.40
N PHE A 173 -1.93 -6.11 1.97
CA PHE A 173 -1.79 -7.55 2.19
C PHE A 173 -1.70 -8.32 0.88
N GLY A 174 -2.60 -8.05 -0.06
CA GLY A 174 -2.65 -8.69 -1.36
C GLY A 174 -1.35 -8.49 -2.14
N LEU A 175 -0.84 -7.26 -2.11
CA LEU A 175 0.42 -6.92 -2.76
C LEU A 175 1.59 -7.73 -2.17
N CYS A 176 1.74 -7.80 -0.85
CA CYS A 176 2.76 -8.59 -0.19
C CYS A 176 2.59 -10.10 -0.47
N LEU A 177 1.37 -10.62 -0.33
CA LEU A 177 1.07 -12.05 -0.50
C LEU A 177 1.36 -12.54 -1.91
N ARG A 178 1.10 -11.71 -2.92
CA ARG A 178 1.45 -12.06 -4.30
C ARG A 178 2.95 -12.26 -4.50
N PHE A 179 3.78 -11.39 -3.90
CA PHE A 179 5.24 -11.58 -3.92
C PHE A 179 5.66 -12.79 -3.11
N TYR A 180 5.09 -13.00 -1.93
CA TYR A 180 5.41 -14.13 -1.07
C TYR A 180 5.07 -15.47 -1.74
N SER A 181 3.90 -15.56 -2.39
CA SER A 181 3.51 -16.77 -3.12
C SER A 181 4.42 -17.02 -4.32
N ALA A 182 4.73 -16.00 -5.12
CA ALA A 182 5.62 -16.15 -6.27
C ALA A 182 7.02 -16.61 -5.86
N MET A 183 7.57 -16.04 -4.78
CA MET A 183 8.86 -16.48 -4.24
C MET A 183 8.78 -17.89 -3.66
N SER A 184 7.74 -18.24 -2.90
CA SER A 184 7.58 -19.57 -2.32
C SER A 184 7.47 -20.65 -3.40
N ILE A 185 6.77 -20.37 -4.50
CA ILE A 185 6.67 -21.27 -5.65
C ILE A 185 8.04 -21.37 -6.35
N GLY A 186 8.72 -20.26 -6.61
CA GLY A 186 10.02 -20.26 -7.28
C GLY A 186 11.08 -21.05 -6.50
N PHE A 187 11.06 -20.96 -5.17
CA PHE A 187 11.97 -21.68 -4.28
C PHE A 187 11.61 -23.16 -4.05
N SER A 188 10.51 -23.64 -4.60
CA SER A 188 10.18 -25.07 -4.62
C SER A 188 10.97 -25.85 -5.69
N PHE A 189 11.59 -25.15 -6.64
CA PHE A 189 12.38 -25.78 -7.70
C PHE A 189 13.88 -25.78 -7.36
N PRO A 190 14.63 -26.84 -7.76
CA PRO A 190 16.06 -26.94 -7.44
C PRO A 190 16.91 -25.92 -8.19
N ASN A 191 16.56 -25.60 -9.44
CA ASN A 191 17.35 -24.74 -10.32
C ASN A 191 16.64 -23.40 -10.60
N HIS A 192 17.42 -22.32 -10.78
CA HIS A 192 16.94 -21.01 -11.20
C HIS A 192 15.85 -20.39 -10.30
N LYS A 193 15.94 -20.60 -8.99
CA LYS A 193 14.94 -20.18 -7.97
C LYS A 193 14.46 -18.73 -8.15
N GLY A 194 15.39 -17.80 -8.31
CA GLY A 194 15.05 -16.38 -8.50
C GLY A 194 14.32 -16.07 -9.82
N LEU A 195 14.78 -16.67 -10.91
CA LEU A 195 14.16 -16.46 -12.23
C LEU A 195 12.74 -17.03 -12.26
N LEU A 196 12.53 -18.20 -11.67
CA LEU A 196 11.21 -18.81 -11.55
C LEU A 196 10.28 -17.96 -10.67
N SER A 197 10.76 -17.38 -9.58
CA SER A 197 9.97 -16.47 -8.75
C SER A 197 9.46 -15.27 -9.57
N VAL A 198 10.31 -14.67 -10.40
CA VAL A 198 9.91 -13.56 -11.29
C VAL A 198 8.92 -14.05 -12.35
N ALA A 199 9.18 -15.21 -12.97
CA ALA A 199 8.28 -15.79 -13.98
C ALA A 199 6.88 -16.07 -13.40
N PHE A 200 6.79 -16.63 -12.20
CA PHE A 200 5.50 -16.85 -11.52
C PHE A 200 4.81 -15.54 -11.13
N TYR A 201 5.55 -14.52 -10.73
CA TYR A 201 4.98 -13.20 -10.46
C TYR A 201 4.35 -12.60 -11.72
N ILE A 202 5.03 -12.68 -12.86
CA ILE A 202 4.51 -12.20 -14.14
C ILE A 202 3.30 -13.04 -14.59
N ALA A 203 3.43 -14.38 -14.53
CA ALA A 203 2.34 -15.28 -14.92
C ALA A 203 1.07 -15.05 -14.10
N THR A 204 1.18 -14.91 -12.78
CA THR A 204 0.03 -14.56 -11.92
C THR A 204 -0.54 -13.19 -12.26
N GLY A 205 0.31 -12.22 -12.67
CA GLY A 205 -0.14 -10.90 -13.14
C GLY A 205 -0.97 -10.98 -14.40
N ILE A 206 -0.50 -11.72 -15.38
CA ILE A 206 -1.23 -11.93 -16.66
C ILE A 206 -2.55 -12.65 -16.40
N ALA A 207 -2.53 -13.72 -15.57
CA ALA A 207 -3.74 -14.44 -15.22
C ALA A 207 -4.79 -13.53 -14.55
N LEU A 208 -4.37 -12.67 -13.62
CA LEU A 208 -5.27 -11.72 -12.97
C LEU A 208 -5.81 -10.66 -13.94
N GLN A 209 -4.99 -10.16 -14.86
CA GLN A 209 -5.46 -9.23 -15.89
C GLN A 209 -6.51 -9.87 -16.81
N ILE A 210 -6.29 -11.11 -17.22
CA ILE A 210 -7.26 -11.86 -18.05
C ILE A 210 -8.56 -12.07 -17.26
N LEU A 211 -8.48 -12.54 -16.02
CA LEU A 211 -9.65 -12.76 -15.15
C LEU A 211 -10.41 -11.46 -14.88
N GLY A 212 -9.68 -10.38 -14.59
CA GLY A 212 -10.26 -9.05 -14.38
C GLY A 212 -10.93 -8.51 -15.66
N GLY A 213 -10.28 -8.66 -16.80
CA GLY A 213 -10.84 -8.26 -18.10
C GLY A 213 -12.09 -9.05 -18.47
N LEU A 214 -12.10 -10.37 -18.26
CA LEU A 214 -13.28 -11.20 -18.45
C LEU A 214 -14.40 -10.82 -17.48
N GLY A 215 -14.07 -10.58 -16.22
CA GLY A 215 -15.04 -10.11 -15.21
C GLY A 215 -15.68 -8.78 -15.62
N MET A 216 -14.89 -7.80 -16.05
CA MET A 216 -15.41 -6.51 -16.53
C MET A 216 -16.25 -6.66 -17.79
N ALA A 217 -15.87 -7.55 -18.73
CA ALA A 217 -16.67 -7.82 -19.91
C ALA A 217 -18.04 -8.42 -19.57
N LEU A 218 -18.08 -9.35 -18.61
CA LEU A 218 -19.33 -9.95 -18.10
C LEU A 218 -20.21 -8.92 -17.40
N VAL A 219 -19.61 -8.06 -16.57
CA VAL A 219 -20.37 -7.00 -15.86
C VAL A 219 -20.92 -5.96 -16.83
N ASN A 220 -20.22 -5.68 -17.93
CA ASN A 220 -20.66 -4.71 -18.94
C ASN A 220 -21.71 -5.29 -19.90
N ASP A 221 -21.97 -6.60 -19.86
CA ASP A 221 -23.02 -7.21 -20.68
C ASP A 221 -24.40 -6.84 -20.15
N SER A 222 -25.24 -6.29 -21.02
CA SER A 222 -26.62 -5.89 -20.71
C SER A 222 -27.49 -7.04 -20.19
N TRP A 223 -27.15 -8.30 -20.52
CA TRP A 223 -27.81 -9.49 -20.03
C TRP A 223 -27.51 -9.77 -18.56
N PHE A 224 -26.23 -9.63 -18.16
CA PHE A 224 -25.77 -9.79 -16.78
C PHE A 224 -26.38 -8.71 -15.87
N HIS A 225 -26.40 -7.46 -16.34
CA HIS A 225 -27.01 -6.32 -15.65
C HIS A 225 -28.50 -6.56 -15.37
N ARG A 226 -29.26 -7.04 -16.35
CA ARG A 226 -30.71 -7.27 -16.20
C ARG A 226 -31.06 -8.48 -15.35
N ARG A 227 -30.28 -9.54 -15.39
CA ARG A 227 -30.66 -10.82 -14.77
C ARG A 227 -30.07 -11.07 -13.38
N LEU A 228 -28.87 -10.59 -13.09
CA LEU A 228 -28.21 -10.80 -11.80
C LEU A 228 -28.27 -9.59 -10.87
N LEU A 229 -28.19 -8.40 -11.41
CA LEU A 229 -28.25 -7.21 -10.57
C LEU A 229 -29.68 -6.70 -10.40
N GLY A 230 -30.63 -7.05 -11.28
CA GLY A 230 -32.07 -6.70 -11.17
C GLY A 230 -32.28 -5.21 -10.90
N TRP A 231 -31.34 -4.39 -11.27
CA TRP A 231 -31.23 -3.02 -10.80
C TRP A 231 -32.32 -2.18 -11.44
N GLU A 232 -33.39 -2.04 -10.70
CA GLU A 232 -34.32 -0.93 -10.88
C GLU A 232 -33.52 0.38 -10.72
N PRO A 233 -33.73 1.39 -11.58
CA PRO A 233 -33.01 2.67 -11.53
C PRO A 233 -33.25 3.50 -10.26
N ASN A 234 -33.87 2.92 -9.24
CA ASN A 234 -34.21 3.57 -7.97
C ASN A 234 -33.16 3.43 -6.86
N VAL A 235 -32.03 2.74 -7.11
CA VAL A 235 -30.94 2.73 -6.12
C VAL A 235 -30.26 4.08 -6.14
N SER A 236 -30.23 4.74 -4.98
CA SER A 236 -29.52 6.03 -4.85
C SER A 236 -28.04 5.85 -5.26
N VAL A 237 -27.48 6.84 -5.94
CA VAL A 237 -26.07 6.82 -6.40
C VAL A 237 -25.12 6.47 -5.25
N VAL A 238 -25.42 6.94 -4.04
CA VAL A 238 -24.65 6.67 -2.82
C VAL A 238 -24.66 5.19 -2.46
N ALA A 239 -25.85 4.55 -2.48
CA ALA A 239 -25.94 3.12 -2.20
C ALA A 239 -25.20 2.28 -3.27
N GLY A 240 -25.26 2.71 -4.54
CA GLY A 240 -24.47 2.09 -5.62
C GLY A 240 -22.97 2.18 -5.39
N MET A 241 -22.48 3.31 -4.92
CA MET A 241 -21.06 3.49 -4.57
C MET A 241 -20.63 2.55 -3.43
N HIS A 242 -21.39 2.45 -2.35
CA HIS A 242 -21.11 1.52 -1.25
C HIS A 242 -21.12 0.06 -1.70
N LEU A 243 -22.10 -0.34 -2.50
CA LEU A 243 -22.14 -1.69 -3.08
C LEU A 243 -20.90 -2.00 -3.93
N GLY A 244 -20.46 -1.04 -4.74
CA GLY A 244 -19.23 -1.15 -5.52
C GLY A 244 -17.99 -1.32 -4.63
N MET A 245 -17.87 -0.54 -3.56
CA MET A 245 -16.76 -0.66 -2.61
C MET A 245 -16.77 -2.01 -1.88
N TRP A 246 -17.92 -2.48 -1.41
CA TRP A 246 -18.03 -3.79 -0.78
C TRP A 246 -17.70 -4.93 -1.74
N PHE A 247 -18.11 -4.83 -3.00
CA PHE A 247 -17.74 -5.80 -4.02
C PHE A 247 -16.22 -5.87 -4.21
N LEU A 248 -15.53 -4.72 -4.28
CA LEU A 248 -14.06 -4.66 -4.35
C LEU A 248 -13.39 -5.25 -3.10
N ILE A 249 -13.92 -4.97 -1.91
CA ILE A 249 -13.40 -5.52 -0.64
C ILE A 249 -13.51 -7.04 -0.63
N VAL A 250 -14.64 -7.60 -1.07
CA VAL A 250 -14.85 -9.05 -1.14
C VAL A 250 -13.89 -9.69 -2.15
N LEU A 251 -13.71 -9.09 -3.33
CA LEU A 251 -12.74 -9.57 -4.32
C LEU A 251 -11.32 -9.57 -3.76
N GLU A 252 -10.92 -8.50 -3.08
CA GLU A 252 -9.60 -8.39 -2.48
C GLU A 252 -9.40 -9.41 -1.34
N LEU A 253 -10.44 -9.71 -0.56
CA LEU A 253 -10.41 -10.78 0.45
C LEU A 253 -10.20 -12.16 -0.19
N ILE A 254 -10.91 -12.48 -1.26
CA ILE A 254 -10.74 -13.74 -1.99
C ILE A 254 -9.31 -13.82 -2.56
N TYR A 255 -8.83 -12.72 -3.14
CA TYR A 255 -7.48 -12.60 -3.66
C TYR A 255 -6.42 -12.88 -2.56
N CYS A 256 -6.53 -12.20 -1.42
CA CYS A 256 -5.65 -12.42 -0.28
C CYS A 256 -5.71 -13.86 0.24
N ALA A 257 -6.90 -14.47 0.32
CA ALA A 257 -7.04 -15.84 0.76
C ALA A 257 -6.33 -16.83 -0.17
N VAL A 258 -6.51 -16.70 -1.49
CA VAL A 258 -5.88 -17.56 -2.49
C VAL A 258 -4.35 -17.50 -2.38
N PHE A 259 -3.77 -16.29 -2.39
CA PHE A 259 -2.31 -16.13 -2.31
C PHE A 259 -1.74 -16.50 -0.95
N TYR A 260 -2.50 -16.33 0.13
CA TYR A 260 -2.12 -16.82 1.45
C TYR A 260 -2.04 -18.33 1.49
N PHE A 261 -3.06 -19.05 1.01
CA PHE A 261 -3.05 -20.50 0.94
C PHE A 261 -1.92 -21.03 0.07
N LEU A 262 -1.67 -20.43 -1.09
CA LEU A 262 -0.53 -20.78 -1.94
C LEU A 262 0.79 -20.60 -1.20
N THR A 263 1.00 -19.46 -0.55
CA THR A 263 2.23 -19.20 0.21
C THR A 263 2.45 -20.24 1.30
N VAL A 264 1.42 -20.52 2.10
CA VAL A 264 1.51 -21.52 3.20
C VAL A 264 1.78 -22.92 2.65
N TYR A 265 1.08 -23.33 1.61
CA TYR A 265 1.19 -24.65 1.01
C TYR A 265 2.62 -24.91 0.51
N PHE A 266 3.18 -23.97 -0.26
CA PHE A 266 4.52 -24.13 -0.81
C PHE A 266 5.61 -24.04 0.26
N LEU A 267 5.47 -23.18 1.26
CA LEU A 267 6.41 -23.11 2.39
C LEU A 267 6.41 -24.36 3.26
N GLN A 268 5.26 -25.04 3.42
CA GLN A 268 5.19 -26.23 4.28
C GLN A 268 5.59 -27.53 3.58
N LYS A 269 5.29 -27.68 2.28
CA LYS A 269 5.42 -28.97 1.60
C LYS A 269 6.52 -29.04 0.55
N HIS A 270 6.91 -27.91 -0.03
CA HIS A 270 7.77 -27.91 -1.22
C HIS A 270 8.98 -26.97 -1.11
N LEU A 271 9.26 -26.44 0.08
CA LEU A 271 10.39 -25.54 0.26
C LEU A 271 11.71 -26.32 0.11
N ASN A 272 12.51 -25.95 -0.89
CA ASN A 272 13.86 -26.46 -1.10
C ASN A 272 14.86 -25.36 -0.72
N LEU A 273 15.51 -25.56 0.44
CA LEU A 273 16.52 -24.62 0.97
C LEU A 273 17.95 -24.97 0.51
N GLU A 274 18.15 -26.08 -0.23
CA GLU A 274 19.45 -26.46 -0.79
C GLU A 274 19.89 -25.62 -1.97
#